data_85d35cba1eebf3db6d5b8e1806b2d43c
#
_entry.id   85d35cba1eebf3db6d5b8e1806b2d43c
#
_cell.length_a   1.000
_cell.length_b   1.000
_cell.length_c   1.000
_cell.angle_alpha   90.00
_cell.angle_beta   90.00
_cell.angle_gamma   90.00
#
_symmetry.space_group_name_H-M   'P 1'
#
loop_
_entity.id
_entity.type
_entity.pdbx_description
1 polymer ?
#
loop_
_entity_poly.entity_id
_entity_poly.type
_entity_poly.pdbx_seq_one_letter_code
_entity_poly.pdbx_strand_id
1 'polypeptide(L)'
;MNINFEKGEGLVPAIIQDAMTRSVLMLGYMNSEAYEKTVREKRVTFYSRSKKRLWTKGETSGHFLEVKEIKLDCDNDTLLILARPHGPACHTGSETCFGAGLESSALFLHALQELIKTRKQPGFDKSYTSSLMKKGTNKVAQKVGEEAVEVVIEAMAGNNDLLKEEAADLLYHLLILLEVRDVDLGEVIDVLRTRNK
;
A
#
# COMPACT_ATOMS: atom_id res chain seq x y z
N MET A 1 -12.67 5.23 -20.95
CA MET A 1 -11.41 4.69 -21.50
C MET A 1 -11.73 3.95 -22.79
N ASN A 2 -10.87 4.04 -23.79
CA ASN A 2 -11.07 3.32 -25.06
C ASN A 2 -10.26 2.01 -25.02
N ILE A 3 -10.89 0.95 -24.47
CA ILE A 3 -10.23 -0.35 -24.28
C ILE A 3 -10.40 -1.18 -25.55
N ASN A 4 -9.31 -1.76 -26.04
CA ASN A 4 -9.29 -2.62 -27.22
C ASN A 4 -9.54 -4.08 -26.84
N PHE A 5 -10.81 -4.44 -26.68
CA PHE A 5 -11.20 -5.82 -26.39
C PHE A 5 -11.01 -6.77 -27.59
N GLU A 6 -10.90 -6.25 -28.82
CA GLU A 6 -10.79 -7.09 -30.02
C GLU A 6 -9.48 -7.86 -30.09
N LYS A 7 -8.36 -7.26 -29.64
CA LYS A 7 -7.05 -7.92 -29.59
C LYS A 7 -7.05 -9.21 -28.77
N GLY A 8 -7.90 -9.29 -27.73
CA GLY A 8 -7.99 -10.42 -26.79
C GLY A 8 -9.27 -11.24 -26.96
N GLU A 9 -9.84 -11.30 -28.17
CA GLU A 9 -11.09 -12.08 -28.43
C GLU A 9 -12.23 -11.70 -27.48
N GLY A 10 -12.38 -10.41 -27.22
CA GLY A 10 -13.40 -9.87 -26.31
C GLY A 10 -13.00 -9.80 -24.84
N LEU A 11 -11.76 -10.18 -24.49
CA LEU A 11 -11.24 -10.15 -23.13
C LEU A 11 -9.94 -9.35 -23.05
N VAL A 12 -9.75 -8.59 -21.97
CA VAL A 12 -8.48 -7.97 -21.63
C VAL A 12 -8.01 -8.49 -20.27
N PRO A 13 -6.70 -8.69 -20.09
CA PRO A 13 -6.13 -8.96 -18.77
C PRO A 13 -6.30 -7.73 -17.88
N ALA A 14 -6.61 -7.99 -16.60
CA ALA A 14 -6.68 -6.97 -15.57
C ALA A 14 -5.76 -7.38 -14.42
N ILE A 15 -4.66 -6.63 -14.27
CA ILE A 15 -3.72 -6.75 -13.17
C ILE A 15 -4.27 -5.95 -12.01
N ILE A 16 -4.47 -6.61 -10.87
CA ILE A 16 -4.92 -5.94 -9.66
C ILE A 16 -3.73 -5.72 -8.74
N GLN A 17 -3.50 -4.47 -8.41
CA GLN A 17 -2.43 -4.03 -7.53
C GLN A 17 -3.01 -3.37 -6.30
N ASP A 18 -2.46 -3.64 -5.14
CA ASP A 18 -2.81 -2.94 -3.90
C ASP A 18 -2.50 -1.45 -4.05
N ALA A 19 -3.48 -0.60 -3.76
CA ALA A 19 -3.35 0.86 -3.90
C ALA A 19 -2.33 1.45 -2.91
N MET A 20 -2.11 0.80 -1.77
CA MET A 20 -1.18 1.23 -0.72
C MET A 20 0.19 0.58 -0.88
N THR A 21 0.25 -0.75 -0.83
CA THR A 21 1.52 -1.48 -0.83
C THR A 21 2.12 -1.66 -2.22
N ARG A 22 1.37 -1.37 -3.28
CA ARG A 22 1.77 -1.61 -4.68
C ARG A 22 2.07 -3.07 -5.02
N SER A 23 1.79 -3.99 -4.10
CA SER A 23 1.91 -5.43 -4.35
C SER A 23 0.89 -5.87 -5.40
N VAL A 24 1.31 -6.74 -6.32
CA VAL A 24 0.38 -7.36 -7.27
C VAL A 24 -0.43 -8.41 -6.53
N LEU A 25 -1.75 -8.19 -6.44
CA LEU A 25 -2.67 -9.05 -5.70
C LEU A 25 -3.09 -10.28 -6.51
N MET A 26 -3.49 -10.05 -7.75
CA MET A 26 -3.95 -11.09 -8.65
C MET A 26 -4.03 -10.59 -10.09
N LEU A 27 -4.25 -11.52 -11.03
CA LEU A 27 -4.63 -11.25 -12.40
C LEU A 27 -5.95 -11.95 -12.70
N GLY A 28 -6.82 -11.27 -13.42
CA GLY A 28 -8.05 -11.82 -13.98
C GLY A 28 -8.31 -11.28 -15.39
N TYR A 29 -9.44 -11.66 -15.98
CA TYR A 29 -9.83 -11.18 -17.31
C TYR A 29 -11.15 -10.44 -17.22
N MET A 30 -11.30 -9.39 -18.02
CA MET A 30 -12.53 -8.61 -18.13
C MET A 30 -13.00 -8.55 -19.57
N ASN A 31 -14.29 -8.71 -19.79
CA ASN A 31 -14.98 -8.25 -20.99
C ASN A 31 -15.55 -6.84 -20.74
N SER A 32 -16.17 -6.22 -21.72
CA SER A 32 -16.78 -4.88 -21.61
C SER A 32 -17.76 -4.81 -20.43
N GLU A 33 -18.62 -5.81 -20.27
CA GLU A 33 -19.63 -5.85 -19.20
C GLU A 33 -18.99 -5.92 -17.80
N ALA A 34 -17.91 -6.73 -17.63
CA ALA A 34 -17.15 -6.81 -16.38
C ALA A 34 -16.50 -5.48 -16.03
N TYR A 35 -15.92 -4.81 -17.01
CA TYR A 35 -15.32 -3.49 -16.86
C TYR A 35 -16.37 -2.45 -16.45
N GLU A 36 -17.49 -2.36 -17.16
CA GLU A 36 -18.57 -1.41 -16.86
C GLU A 36 -19.12 -1.62 -15.44
N LYS A 37 -19.33 -2.89 -15.05
CA LYS A 37 -19.75 -3.24 -13.70
C LYS A 37 -18.70 -2.82 -12.65
N THR A 38 -17.42 -3.06 -12.91
CA THR A 38 -16.33 -2.65 -12.04
C THR A 38 -16.31 -1.14 -11.81
N VAL A 39 -16.47 -0.35 -12.88
CA VAL A 39 -16.50 1.13 -12.81
C VAL A 39 -17.73 1.61 -12.03
N ARG A 40 -18.90 1.04 -12.29
CA ARG A 40 -20.18 1.42 -11.67
C ARG A 40 -20.20 1.11 -10.17
N GLU A 41 -19.79 -0.11 -9.81
CA GLU A 41 -19.90 -0.62 -8.44
C GLU A 41 -18.67 -0.34 -7.57
N LYS A 42 -17.58 0.15 -8.18
CA LYS A 42 -16.29 0.36 -7.52
C LYS A 42 -15.73 -0.90 -6.86
N ARG A 43 -16.09 -2.07 -7.37
CA ARG A 43 -15.63 -3.40 -6.94
C ARG A 43 -15.13 -4.18 -8.14
N VAL A 44 -13.95 -4.79 -8.01
CA VAL A 44 -13.35 -5.55 -9.11
C VAL A 44 -14.22 -6.72 -9.49
N THR A 45 -14.70 -6.72 -10.72
CA THR A 45 -15.50 -7.78 -11.35
C THR A 45 -14.76 -8.31 -12.57
N PHE A 46 -14.63 -9.61 -12.68
CA PHE A 46 -13.99 -10.31 -13.78
C PHE A 46 -15.01 -11.06 -14.62
N TYR A 47 -14.59 -11.49 -15.81
CA TYR A 47 -15.26 -12.51 -16.60
C TYR A 47 -14.57 -13.86 -16.42
N SER A 48 -15.30 -14.85 -15.90
CA SER A 48 -14.80 -16.20 -15.73
C SER A 48 -14.85 -16.95 -17.08
N ARG A 49 -13.66 -17.24 -17.64
CA ARG A 49 -13.54 -17.98 -18.92
C ARG A 49 -14.10 -19.40 -18.83
N SER A 50 -13.91 -20.07 -17.68
CA SER A 50 -14.40 -21.45 -17.49
C SER A 50 -15.90 -21.53 -17.22
N LYS A 51 -16.45 -20.58 -16.44
CA LYS A 51 -17.88 -20.56 -16.07
C LYS A 51 -18.73 -19.69 -17.00
N LYS A 52 -18.09 -18.94 -17.93
CA LYS A 52 -18.72 -18.03 -18.89
C LYS A 52 -19.72 -17.06 -18.24
N ARG A 53 -19.33 -16.48 -17.08
CA ARG A 53 -20.15 -15.52 -16.35
C ARG A 53 -19.29 -14.43 -15.71
N LEU A 54 -19.93 -13.33 -15.34
CA LEU A 54 -19.32 -12.33 -14.48
C LEU A 54 -19.08 -12.90 -13.06
N TRP A 55 -18.00 -12.45 -12.45
CA TRP A 55 -17.62 -12.82 -11.11
C TRP A 55 -17.00 -11.62 -10.39
N THR A 56 -17.67 -11.11 -9.36
CA THR A 56 -17.15 -10.05 -8.52
C THR A 56 -16.24 -10.65 -7.44
N LYS A 57 -14.99 -10.20 -7.37
CA LYS A 57 -14.06 -10.69 -6.35
C LYS A 57 -14.62 -10.38 -4.97
N GLY A 58 -14.72 -11.41 -4.15
CA GLY A 58 -15.30 -11.32 -2.80
C GLY A 58 -16.80 -11.63 -2.75
N GLU A 59 -17.47 -11.96 -3.85
CA GLU A 59 -18.93 -12.25 -3.87
C GLU A 59 -19.33 -13.38 -2.91
N THR A 60 -18.41 -14.32 -2.61
CA THR A 60 -18.64 -15.44 -1.67
C THR A 60 -17.93 -15.23 -0.34
N SER A 61 -16.70 -14.71 -0.36
CA SER A 61 -15.85 -14.60 0.84
C SER A 61 -16.05 -13.30 1.63
N GLY A 62 -16.70 -12.29 1.06
CA GLY A 62 -16.75 -10.94 1.63
C GLY A 62 -15.47 -10.11 1.40
N HIS A 63 -14.39 -10.73 0.93
CA HIS A 63 -13.10 -10.05 0.69
C HIS A 63 -13.10 -9.35 -0.67
N PHE A 64 -13.78 -8.22 -0.74
CA PHE A 64 -13.87 -7.39 -1.94
C PHE A 64 -12.56 -6.65 -2.22
N LEU A 65 -12.37 -6.29 -3.48
CA LEU A 65 -11.31 -5.39 -3.94
C LEU A 65 -11.97 -4.07 -4.36
N GLU A 66 -11.85 -3.04 -3.54
CA GLU A 66 -12.42 -1.72 -3.79
C GLU A 66 -11.53 -0.93 -4.75
N VAL A 67 -12.07 -0.54 -5.90
CA VAL A 67 -11.32 0.20 -6.94
C VAL A 67 -11.02 1.61 -6.50
N LYS A 68 -9.75 2.00 -6.55
CA LYS A 68 -9.25 3.36 -6.31
C LYS A 68 -8.89 4.07 -7.63
N GLU A 69 -8.21 3.38 -8.53
CA GLU A 69 -7.79 3.92 -9.81
C GLU A 69 -7.77 2.80 -10.87
N ILE A 70 -8.06 3.14 -12.11
CA ILE A 70 -7.91 2.24 -13.26
C ILE A 70 -7.02 2.93 -14.28
N LYS A 71 -6.00 2.24 -14.74
CA LYS A 71 -5.08 2.67 -15.80
C LYS A 71 -5.16 1.69 -16.96
N LEU A 72 -4.99 2.22 -18.15
CA LEU A 72 -4.90 1.45 -19.39
C LEU A 72 -3.44 1.52 -19.84
N ASP A 73 -2.93 0.44 -20.40
CA ASP A 73 -1.58 0.42 -20.95
C ASP A 73 -1.46 1.19 -22.28
N CYS A 74 -0.26 1.20 -22.87
CA CYS A 74 0.05 2.06 -24.02
C CYS A 74 -0.64 1.64 -25.32
N ASP A 75 -1.05 0.40 -25.48
CA ASP A 75 -1.74 -0.13 -26.66
C ASP A 75 -3.20 -0.55 -26.39
N ASN A 76 -3.71 -0.16 -25.22
CA ASN A 76 -5.10 -0.21 -24.81
C ASN A 76 -5.70 -1.61 -24.68
N ASP A 77 -4.90 -2.62 -24.38
CA ASP A 77 -5.37 -4.00 -24.28
C ASP A 77 -5.16 -4.64 -22.89
N THR A 78 -4.56 -3.90 -21.92
CA THR A 78 -4.32 -4.37 -20.55
C THR A 78 -4.75 -3.32 -19.52
N LEU A 79 -5.44 -3.75 -18.47
CA LEU A 79 -5.85 -2.91 -17.36
C LEU A 79 -4.94 -3.11 -16.15
N LEU A 80 -4.47 -2.01 -15.57
CA LEU A 80 -3.92 -1.97 -14.22
C LEU A 80 -4.95 -1.31 -13.30
N ILE A 81 -5.43 -2.07 -12.32
CA ILE A 81 -6.44 -1.61 -11.36
C ILE A 81 -5.80 -1.50 -9.98
N LEU A 82 -5.69 -0.28 -9.48
CA LEU A 82 -5.29 -0.04 -8.10
C LEU A 82 -6.52 -0.23 -7.22
N ALA A 83 -6.46 -1.18 -6.30
CA ALA A 83 -7.57 -1.53 -5.44
C ALA A 83 -7.15 -1.62 -3.97
N ARG A 84 -8.10 -1.32 -3.07
CA ARG A 84 -7.95 -1.57 -1.64
C ARG A 84 -8.57 -2.94 -1.31
N PRO A 85 -7.80 -3.92 -0.81
CA PRO A 85 -8.37 -5.19 -0.40
C PRO A 85 -9.08 -5.07 0.96
N HIS A 86 -10.24 -5.74 1.09
CA HIS A 86 -10.99 -5.91 2.33
C HIS A 86 -10.76 -7.30 2.94
N GLY A 87 -9.53 -7.79 2.85
CA GLY A 87 -9.10 -9.10 3.31
C GLY A 87 -8.29 -9.83 2.24
N PRO A 88 -7.88 -11.09 2.50
CA PRO A 88 -7.03 -11.85 1.60
C PRO A 88 -7.54 -11.93 0.17
N ALA A 89 -6.68 -11.63 -0.80
CA ALA A 89 -7.06 -11.71 -2.21
C ALA A 89 -7.10 -13.16 -2.72
N CYS A 90 -6.27 -14.05 -2.18
CA CYS A 90 -6.23 -15.44 -2.60
C CYS A 90 -7.31 -16.28 -1.90
N HIS A 91 -7.83 -17.30 -2.59
CA HIS A 91 -8.78 -18.28 -2.04
C HIS A 91 -8.14 -19.21 -0.99
N THR A 92 -6.80 -19.29 -0.95
CA THR A 92 -6.03 -20.04 0.07
C THR A 92 -5.86 -19.28 1.37
N GLY A 93 -6.35 -18.04 1.47
CA GLY A 93 -6.16 -17.15 2.60
C GLY A 93 -4.89 -16.29 2.54
N SER A 94 -4.08 -16.41 1.50
CA SER A 94 -2.91 -15.55 1.28
C SER A 94 -3.32 -14.16 0.82
N GLU A 95 -2.55 -13.14 1.18
CA GLU A 95 -2.79 -11.74 0.78
C GLU A 95 -2.80 -11.55 -0.73
N THR A 96 -1.94 -12.29 -1.44
CA THR A 96 -1.84 -12.26 -2.90
C THR A 96 -1.95 -13.67 -3.49
N CYS A 97 -2.30 -13.78 -4.78
CA CYS A 97 -2.26 -15.03 -5.52
C CYS A 97 -0.83 -15.50 -5.85
N PHE A 98 0.17 -14.67 -5.57
CA PHE A 98 1.58 -14.93 -5.87
C PHE A 98 2.39 -15.32 -4.62
N GLY A 99 1.71 -15.57 -3.51
CA GLY A 99 2.32 -15.93 -2.23
C GLY A 99 2.71 -14.74 -1.37
N ALA A 100 3.27 -14.99 -0.19
CA ALA A 100 3.82 -13.96 0.67
C ALA A 100 5.22 -13.53 0.16
N GLY A 101 5.57 -12.26 0.27
CA GLY A 101 6.94 -11.80 0.04
C GLY A 101 7.17 -10.86 -1.14
N LEU A 102 6.12 -10.32 -1.75
CA LEU A 102 6.25 -9.22 -2.72
C LEU A 102 6.24 -7.82 -2.05
N GLU A 103 6.26 -7.77 -0.72
CA GLU A 103 6.40 -6.50 -0.01
C GLU A 103 7.81 -5.94 -0.24
N SER A 104 7.90 -4.87 -0.98
CA SER A 104 9.13 -4.09 -1.05
C SER A 104 9.32 -3.41 0.32
N SER A 105 10.51 -3.54 0.90
CA SER A 105 10.85 -2.89 2.19
C SER A 105 10.57 -1.38 2.18
N ALA A 106 10.69 -0.73 1.01
CA ALA A 106 10.38 0.69 0.84
C ALA A 106 8.87 0.98 0.94
N LEU A 107 8.02 0.04 0.50
CA LEU A 107 6.56 0.19 0.59
C LEU A 107 6.05 -0.01 2.02
N PHE A 108 6.77 -0.79 2.83
CA PHE A 108 6.48 -0.96 4.25
C PHE A 108 6.51 0.38 5.00
N LEU A 109 7.43 1.28 4.69
CA LEU A 109 7.50 2.58 5.34
C LEU A 109 6.26 3.45 5.05
N HIS A 110 5.71 3.41 3.84
CA HIS A 110 4.44 4.09 3.53
C HIS A 110 3.26 3.45 4.27
N ALA A 111 3.20 2.12 4.31
CA ALA A 111 2.16 1.41 5.06
C ALA A 111 2.25 1.71 6.56
N LEU A 112 3.47 1.82 7.11
CA LEU A 112 3.71 2.21 8.48
C LEU A 112 3.27 3.65 8.76
N GLN A 113 3.52 4.61 7.85
CA GLN A 113 3.02 5.97 7.99
C GLN A 113 1.49 6.00 8.03
N GLU A 114 0.81 5.28 7.14
CA GLU A 114 -0.65 5.18 7.15
C GLU A 114 -1.18 4.55 8.46
N LEU A 115 -0.50 3.54 8.99
CA LEU A 115 -0.84 2.97 10.30
C LEU A 115 -0.66 4.00 11.42
N ILE A 116 0.43 4.77 11.42
CA ILE A 116 0.68 5.87 12.39
C ILE A 116 -0.44 6.90 12.30
N LYS A 117 -0.87 7.27 11.10
CA LYS A 117 -1.97 8.21 10.82
C LYS A 117 -3.31 7.72 11.41
N THR A 118 -3.62 6.42 11.29
CA THR A 118 -4.83 5.88 11.92
C THR A 118 -4.82 6.01 13.44
N ARG A 119 -3.65 5.97 14.08
CA ARG A 119 -3.49 6.09 15.54
C ARG A 119 -3.66 7.53 16.08
N LYS A 120 -3.76 8.52 15.19
CA LYS A 120 -4.15 9.90 15.51
C LYS A 120 -5.66 10.01 15.77
N GLN A 121 -6.46 9.03 15.33
CA GLN A 121 -7.91 9.04 15.43
C GLN A 121 -8.41 8.58 16.83
N PRO A 122 -9.64 8.98 17.24
CA PRO A 122 -10.26 8.49 18.47
C PRO A 122 -10.34 6.95 18.51
N GLY A 123 -10.11 6.35 19.68
CA GLY A 123 -10.10 4.90 19.85
C GLY A 123 -8.73 4.26 20.02
N PHE A 124 -7.65 4.98 19.69
CA PHE A 124 -6.27 4.49 19.84
C PHE A 124 -5.52 5.12 21.03
N ASP A 125 -6.24 5.69 22.00
CA ASP A 125 -5.68 6.47 23.12
C ASP A 125 -4.65 5.72 23.98
N LYS A 126 -4.70 4.38 23.99
CA LYS A 126 -3.79 3.53 24.76
C LYS A 126 -2.49 3.16 23.99
N SER A 127 -2.36 3.56 22.72
CA SER A 127 -1.14 3.25 21.95
C SER A 127 0.01 4.19 22.33
N TYR A 128 1.25 3.67 22.30
CA TYR A 128 2.46 4.48 22.47
C TYR A 128 2.48 5.68 21.53
N THR A 129 2.21 5.43 20.24
CA THR A 129 2.17 6.45 19.18
C THR A 129 1.22 7.59 19.52
N SER A 130 -0.02 7.27 19.88
CA SER A 130 -1.04 8.25 20.25
C SER A 130 -0.62 9.04 21.50
N SER A 131 -0.07 8.35 22.51
CA SER A 131 0.46 8.98 23.73
C SER A 131 1.59 9.95 23.43
N LEU A 132 2.51 9.57 22.51
CA LEU A 132 3.64 10.42 22.13
C LEU A 132 3.16 11.65 21.35
N MET A 133 2.24 11.48 20.38
CA MET A 133 1.66 12.59 19.62
C MET A 133 0.96 13.62 20.50
N LYS A 134 0.23 13.15 21.53
CA LYS A 134 -0.45 14.02 22.52
C LYS A 134 0.51 14.90 23.33
N LYS A 135 1.78 14.49 23.49
CA LYS A 135 2.82 15.28 24.13
C LYS A 135 3.34 16.43 23.25
N GLY A 136 2.91 16.48 21.99
CA GLY A 136 3.19 17.57 21.06
C GLY A 136 4.51 17.43 20.31
N THR A 137 4.69 18.29 19.31
CA THR A 137 5.81 18.27 18.35
C THR A 137 7.18 18.28 19.03
N ASN A 138 7.35 19.07 20.13
CA ASN A 138 8.64 19.18 20.80
C ASN A 138 9.11 17.83 21.39
N LYS A 139 8.17 17.05 21.97
CA LYS A 139 8.51 15.75 22.52
C LYS A 139 8.82 14.71 21.45
N VAL A 140 8.09 14.76 20.34
CA VAL A 140 8.37 13.88 19.18
C VAL A 140 9.72 14.23 18.56
N ALA A 141 10.01 15.52 18.37
CA ALA A 141 11.30 15.97 17.84
C ALA A 141 12.48 15.61 18.77
N GLN A 142 12.27 15.70 20.09
CA GLN A 142 13.25 15.24 21.08
C GLN A 142 13.57 13.76 20.88
N LYS A 143 12.54 12.89 20.67
CA LYS A 143 12.76 11.45 20.42
C LYS A 143 13.57 11.20 19.16
N VAL A 144 13.26 11.89 18.05
CA VAL A 144 14.07 11.80 16.83
C VAL A 144 15.54 12.14 17.08
N GLY A 145 15.81 13.17 17.91
CA GLY A 145 17.17 13.55 18.27
C GLY A 145 17.86 12.49 19.15
N GLU A 146 17.17 11.91 20.13
CA GLU A 146 17.67 10.82 20.97
C GLU A 146 18.09 9.63 20.12
N GLU A 147 17.20 9.09 19.29
CA GLU A 147 17.46 7.93 18.41
C GLU A 147 18.60 8.21 17.40
N ALA A 148 18.66 9.43 16.87
CA ALA A 148 19.76 9.80 15.97
C ALA A 148 21.13 9.74 16.66
N VAL A 149 21.22 10.11 17.93
CA VAL A 149 22.46 10.02 18.73
C VAL A 149 22.77 8.54 19.00
N GLU A 150 21.79 7.72 19.34
CA GLU A 150 21.96 6.28 19.61
C GLU A 150 22.46 5.54 18.36
N VAL A 151 21.91 5.84 17.17
CA VAL A 151 22.44 5.35 15.89
C VAL A 151 23.93 5.67 15.73
N VAL A 152 24.36 6.90 16.05
CA VAL A 152 25.78 7.28 15.95
C VAL A 152 26.63 6.51 16.94
N ILE A 153 26.17 6.33 18.17
CA ILE A 153 26.88 5.58 19.22
C ILE A 153 27.11 4.14 18.78
N GLU A 154 26.07 3.46 18.33
CA GLU A 154 26.16 2.06 17.92
C GLU A 154 26.98 1.86 16.64
N ALA A 155 26.92 2.81 15.71
CA ALA A 155 27.79 2.82 14.53
C ALA A 155 29.26 2.92 14.91
N MET A 156 29.61 3.77 15.89
CA MET A 156 31.00 3.93 16.39
C MET A 156 31.46 2.76 17.25
N ALA A 157 30.53 2.10 17.96
CA ALA A 157 30.81 0.88 18.71
C ALA A 157 30.98 -0.37 17.83
N GLY A 158 30.58 -0.31 16.56
CA GLY A 158 30.63 -1.43 15.61
C GLY A 158 29.60 -2.53 15.90
N ASN A 159 28.54 -2.21 16.65
CA ASN A 159 27.48 -3.15 16.97
C ASN A 159 26.35 -3.08 15.94
N ASN A 160 26.47 -3.89 14.89
CA ASN A 160 25.49 -3.88 13.79
C ASN A 160 24.07 -4.28 14.19
N ASP A 161 23.87 -5.05 15.24
CA ASP A 161 22.51 -5.46 15.64
C ASP A 161 21.81 -4.33 16.38
N LEU A 162 22.45 -3.70 17.36
CA LEU A 162 21.91 -2.49 17.99
C LEU A 162 21.78 -1.34 17.01
N LEU A 163 22.74 -1.15 16.09
CA LEU A 163 22.61 -0.13 15.03
C LEU A 163 21.33 -0.29 14.21
N LYS A 164 20.90 -1.51 13.91
CA LYS A 164 19.65 -1.76 13.18
C LYS A 164 18.42 -1.40 14.03
N GLU A 165 18.46 -1.71 15.33
CA GLU A 165 17.38 -1.40 16.26
C GLU A 165 17.21 0.11 16.40
N GLU A 166 18.29 0.85 16.67
CA GLU A 166 18.25 2.31 16.79
C GLU A 166 17.87 3.01 15.47
N ALA A 167 18.37 2.49 14.34
CA ALA A 167 17.97 3.01 13.03
C ALA A 167 16.47 2.77 12.74
N ALA A 168 15.90 1.66 13.18
CA ALA A 168 14.47 1.40 13.06
C ALA A 168 13.66 2.35 13.94
N ASP A 169 14.10 2.61 15.17
CA ASP A 169 13.46 3.55 16.09
C ASP A 169 13.56 5.00 15.57
N LEU A 170 14.70 5.38 15.00
CA LEU A 170 14.86 6.68 14.34
C LEU A 170 13.86 6.84 13.18
N LEU A 171 13.74 5.86 12.30
CA LEU A 171 12.77 5.88 11.19
C LEU A 171 11.32 5.96 11.71
N TYR A 172 11.00 5.20 12.75
CA TYR A 172 9.68 5.20 13.35
C TYR A 172 9.31 6.55 13.94
N HIS A 173 10.18 7.14 14.76
CA HIS A 173 9.96 8.45 15.37
C HIS A 173 9.96 9.58 14.34
N LEU A 174 10.76 9.46 13.26
CA LEU A 174 10.71 10.39 12.14
C LEU A 174 9.35 10.36 11.43
N LEU A 175 8.78 9.17 11.17
CA LEU A 175 7.43 9.05 10.58
C LEU A 175 6.36 9.67 11.49
N ILE A 176 6.47 9.51 12.81
CA ILE A 176 5.56 10.17 13.75
C ILE A 176 5.72 11.69 13.68
N LEU A 177 6.95 12.21 13.58
CA LEU A 177 7.22 13.64 13.48
C LEU A 177 6.63 14.22 12.19
N LEU A 178 6.80 13.53 11.07
CA LEU A 178 6.22 13.92 9.79
C LEU A 178 4.68 13.99 9.89
N GLU A 179 4.03 12.96 10.49
CA GLU A 179 2.58 12.94 10.69
C GLU A 179 2.07 14.07 11.61
N VAL A 180 2.81 14.41 12.68
CA VAL A 180 2.47 15.54 13.56
C VAL A 180 2.60 16.89 12.84
N ARG A 181 3.43 16.96 11.81
CA ARG A 181 3.64 18.15 10.97
C ARG A 181 2.80 18.14 9.70
N ASP A 182 1.93 17.13 9.52
CA ASP A 182 1.11 16.92 8.33
C ASP A 182 1.95 16.89 7.03
N VAL A 183 3.14 16.24 7.09
CA VAL A 183 4.06 16.02 5.96
C VAL A 183 3.99 14.56 5.54
N ASP A 184 3.79 14.31 4.24
CA ASP A 184 3.81 12.95 3.68
C ASP A 184 5.25 12.48 3.42
N LEU A 185 5.52 11.18 3.69
CA LEU A 185 6.83 10.58 3.39
C LEU A 185 7.19 10.70 1.90
N GLY A 186 6.20 10.66 1.01
CA GLY A 186 6.39 10.86 -0.42
C GLY A 186 7.02 12.20 -0.74
N GLU A 187 6.63 13.27 -0.04
CA GLU A 187 7.22 14.61 -0.21
C GLU A 187 8.72 14.62 0.16
N VAL A 188 9.09 13.91 1.22
CA VAL A 188 10.50 13.76 1.61
C VAL A 188 11.28 12.97 0.57
N ILE A 189 10.69 11.89 0.03
CA ILE A 189 11.27 11.09 -1.05
C ILE A 189 11.45 11.94 -2.32
N ASP A 190 10.50 12.80 -2.66
CA ASP A 190 10.60 13.67 -3.83
C ASP A 190 11.73 14.70 -3.70
N VAL A 191 11.98 15.22 -2.50
CA VAL A 191 13.18 16.04 -2.22
C VAL A 191 14.46 15.25 -2.48
N LEU A 192 14.53 13.98 -2.05
CA LEU A 192 15.69 13.12 -2.32
C LEU A 192 15.86 12.85 -3.82
N ARG A 193 14.77 12.59 -4.55
CA ARG A 193 14.79 12.38 -6.01
C ARG A 193 15.31 13.60 -6.75
N THR A 194 14.97 14.81 -6.33
CA THR A 194 15.44 16.04 -6.97
C THR A 194 16.94 16.27 -6.76
N ARG A 195 17.51 15.78 -5.65
CA ARG A 195 18.94 15.90 -5.32
C ARG A 195 19.82 14.88 -6.05
N ASN A 196 19.23 13.80 -6.56
CA ASN A 196 19.94 12.70 -7.25
C ASN A 196 19.78 12.76 -8.79
N LYS A 197 19.60 13.95 -9.33
CA LYS A 197 19.60 14.21 -10.79
C LYS A 197 20.96 14.67 -11.26
#